data_888effe2ece31e8ce50130e874b80b1e
#
_entry.id   888effe2ece31e8ce50130e874b80b1e
#
_cell.length_a   1.000
_cell.length_b   1.000
_cell.length_c   1.000
_cell.angle_alpha   90.00
_cell.angle_beta   90.00
_cell.angle_gamma   90.00
#
_symmetry.space_group_name_H-M   'P 1'
#
loop_
_entity.id
_entity.type
_entity.pdbx_description
1 polymer ?
#
loop_
_entity_poly.entity_id
_entity_poly.type
_entity_poly.pdbx_seq_one_letter_code
_entity_poly.pdbx_strand_id
1 'polypeptide(L)'
;MRIVTVMNQKGGVGKSTLVMNLAAVMALHARVLVVDLDPGQRTLTDWAETAADRGIDLPFDFTDENNPAVLSQLRAANNWDVIFVDTPGNLEKSASERIGLVLDQTDFVLLPMEPQPASVKPLRRSISTLVEPRGLPFRVVISRVRRDEATASRRDEMYSSLAKAAIPFLATPVREYIAHSDAQGTGDVVTTYPQTRQTSLAIDDFKSLALELNSIWANERH
;
A
#
# COMPACT_ATOMS: atom_id res chain seq x y z
N MET A 1 -3.91 15.07 9.44
CA MET A 1 -4.42 13.93 8.68
C MET A 1 -3.69 13.84 7.35
N ARG A 2 -3.35 12.63 6.88
CA ARG A 2 -2.71 12.37 5.58
C ARG A 2 -3.44 11.24 4.85
N ILE A 3 -3.78 11.44 3.60
CA ILE A 3 -4.39 10.42 2.74
C ILE A 3 -3.32 9.83 1.82
N VAL A 4 -3.11 8.53 1.93
CA VAL A 4 -2.08 7.77 1.20
C VAL A 4 -2.78 6.76 0.28
N THR A 5 -2.66 6.96 -1.02
CA THR A 5 -3.24 6.04 -2.01
C THR A 5 -2.19 5.05 -2.47
N VAL A 6 -2.52 3.76 -2.37
CA VAL A 6 -1.67 2.66 -2.85
C VAL A 6 -2.22 2.15 -4.17
N MET A 7 -1.44 2.29 -5.24
CA MET A 7 -1.92 2.00 -6.59
C MET A 7 -0.86 1.42 -7.51
N ASN A 8 -1.28 0.56 -8.41
CA ASN A 8 -0.53 0.13 -9.59
C ASN A 8 -1.50 -0.56 -10.54
N GLN A 9 -1.35 -0.33 -11.85
CA GLN A 9 -2.18 -0.95 -12.89
C GLN A 9 -1.89 -2.44 -13.12
N LYS A 10 -0.89 -3.00 -12.43
CA LYS A 10 -0.60 -4.45 -12.45
C LYS A 10 -1.25 -5.11 -11.24
N GLY A 11 -2.04 -6.16 -11.48
CA GLY A 11 -2.56 -7.04 -10.42
C GLY A 11 -1.43 -7.83 -9.73
N GLY A 12 -1.64 -8.23 -8.48
CA GLY A 12 -0.74 -9.14 -7.77
C GLY A 12 0.57 -8.54 -7.24
N VAL A 13 0.80 -7.24 -7.39
CA VAL A 13 2.03 -6.58 -6.91
C VAL A 13 2.08 -6.33 -5.40
N GLY A 14 1.10 -6.82 -4.64
CA GLY A 14 1.07 -6.69 -3.19
C GLY A 14 0.49 -5.38 -2.66
N LYS A 15 -0.40 -4.70 -3.39
CA LYS A 15 -1.08 -3.47 -2.93
C LYS A 15 -1.81 -3.69 -1.61
N SER A 16 -2.75 -4.62 -1.59
CA SER A 16 -3.58 -4.93 -0.41
C SER A 16 -2.74 -5.40 0.77
N THR A 17 -1.72 -6.24 0.54
CA THR A 17 -0.76 -6.64 1.57
C THR A 17 -0.02 -5.43 2.14
N LEU A 18 0.39 -4.50 1.28
CA LEU A 18 1.08 -3.28 1.70
C LEU A 18 0.17 -2.40 2.56
N VAL A 19 -1.08 -2.20 2.12
CA VAL A 19 -2.08 -1.38 2.84
C VAL A 19 -2.33 -1.94 4.23
N MET A 20 -2.76 -3.20 4.35
CA MET A 20 -3.15 -3.82 5.61
C MET A 20 -2.01 -3.81 6.64
N ASN A 21 -0.83 -4.19 6.20
CA ASN A 21 0.29 -4.35 7.13
C ASN A 21 0.95 -3.00 7.49
N LEU A 22 0.98 -2.04 6.57
CA LEU A 22 1.47 -0.70 6.88
C LEU A 22 0.49 0.04 7.79
N ALA A 23 -0.83 -0.12 7.55
CA ALA A 23 -1.87 0.38 8.44
C ALA A 23 -1.73 -0.19 9.86
N ALA A 24 -1.52 -1.51 9.98
CA ALA A 24 -1.36 -2.17 11.26
C ALA A 24 -0.15 -1.64 12.07
N VAL A 25 0.97 -1.41 11.40
CA VAL A 25 2.16 -0.86 12.07
C VAL A 25 1.96 0.61 12.45
N MET A 26 1.36 1.42 11.59
CA MET A 26 1.11 2.83 11.88
C MET A 26 0.05 3.01 12.97
N ALA A 27 -0.92 2.11 13.05
CA ALA A 27 -1.97 2.14 14.07
C ALA A 27 -1.45 1.94 15.51
N LEU A 28 -0.22 1.49 15.68
CA LEU A 28 0.43 1.45 17.01
C LEU A 28 0.61 2.86 17.63
N HIS A 29 0.59 3.92 16.80
CA HIS A 29 0.89 5.28 17.25
C HIS A 29 -0.04 6.36 16.65
N ALA A 30 -0.99 5.97 15.78
CA ALA A 30 -1.87 6.89 15.06
C ALA A 30 -3.26 6.27 14.90
N ARG A 31 -4.28 7.11 14.69
CA ARG A 31 -5.61 6.63 14.28
C ARG A 31 -5.58 6.43 12.77
N VAL A 32 -5.81 5.21 12.33
CA VAL A 32 -5.69 4.82 10.92
C VAL A 32 -7.03 4.33 10.40
N LEU A 33 -7.40 4.75 9.18
CA LEU A 33 -8.49 4.18 8.40
C LEU A 33 -7.91 3.49 7.17
N VAL A 34 -8.46 2.32 6.85
CA VAL A 34 -8.23 1.62 5.58
C VAL A 34 -9.50 1.67 4.75
N VAL A 35 -9.38 2.07 3.48
CA VAL A 35 -10.48 2.15 2.50
C VAL A 35 -10.21 1.18 1.37
N ASP A 36 -11.14 0.24 1.13
CA ASP A 36 -11.11 -0.67 -0.02
C ASP A 36 -11.90 -0.06 -1.19
N LEU A 37 -11.21 0.27 -2.28
CA LEU A 37 -11.83 0.77 -3.51
C LEU A 37 -11.91 -0.28 -4.62
N ASP A 38 -11.64 -1.54 -4.32
CA ASP A 38 -11.73 -2.65 -5.29
C ASP A 38 -12.95 -3.56 -5.02
N PRO A 39 -14.18 -3.11 -5.31
CA PRO A 39 -15.38 -3.89 -5.05
C PRO A 39 -15.45 -5.16 -5.92
N GLY A 40 -14.65 -5.24 -6.99
CA GLY A 40 -14.60 -6.40 -7.87
C GLY A 40 -13.76 -7.55 -7.30
N GLN A 41 -12.65 -7.24 -6.66
CA GLN A 41 -11.77 -8.24 -6.02
C GLN A 41 -12.09 -8.45 -4.54
N ARG A 42 -12.63 -7.44 -3.86
CA ARG A 42 -12.96 -7.45 -2.42
C ARG A 42 -11.82 -7.95 -1.51
N THR A 43 -10.58 -7.82 -1.95
CA THR A 43 -9.44 -8.45 -1.25
C THR A 43 -9.30 -7.98 0.19
N LEU A 44 -9.43 -6.67 0.45
CA LEU A 44 -9.34 -6.15 1.82
C LEU A 44 -10.63 -6.39 2.60
N THR A 45 -11.77 -6.29 1.95
CA THR A 45 -13.08 -6.56 2.55
C THR A 45 -13.14 -8.00 3.05
N ASP A 46 -12.81 -8.98 2.21
CA ASP A 46 -12.79 -10.40 2.60
C ASP A 46 -11.75 -10.67 3.71
N TRP A 47 -10.63 -9.95 3.70
CA TRP A 47 -9.63 -10.04 4.77
C TRP A 47 -10.16 -9.51 6.10
N ALA A 48 -10.83 -8.35 6.10
CA ALA A 48 -11.43 -7.76 7.29
C ALA A 48 -12.58 -8.60 7.84
N GLU A 49 -13.44 -9.15 6.96
CA GLU A 49 -14.51 -10.10 7.32
C GLU A 49 -13.90 -11.36 7.98
N THR A 50 -12.84 -11.92 7.40
CA THR A 50 -12.13 -13.08 7.97
C THR A 50 -11.56 -12.79 9.36
N ALA A 51 -11.00 -11.60 9.57
CA ALA A 51 -10.51 -11.17 10.88
C ALA A 51 -11.64 -11.12 11.89
N ALA A 52 -12.76 -10.49 11.54
CA ALA A 52 -13.94 -10.38 12.40
C ALA A 52 -14.54 -11.75 12.75
N ASP A 53 -14.68 -12.65 11.78
CA ASP A 53 -15.20 -14.03 11.98
C ASP A 53 -14.31 -14.85 12.94
N ARG A 54 -13.03 -14.54 13.01
CA ARG A 54 -12.07 -15.20 13.91
C ARG A 54 -11.85 -14.46 15.23
N GLY A 55 -12.56 -13.35 15.46
CA GLY A 55 -12.40 -12.53 16.65
C GLY A 55 -11.04 -11.83 16.73
N ILE A 56 -10.43 -11.52 15.60
CA ILE A 56 -9.19 -10.73 15.51
C ILE A 56 -9.59 -9.26 15.37
N ASP A 57 -9.27 -8.46 16.36
CA ASP A 57 -9.45 -7.02 16.30
C ASP A 57 -8.32 -6.40 15.46
N LEU A 58 -8.67 -5.88 14.29
CA LEU A 58 -7.72 -5.11 13.48
C LEU A 58 -7.41 -3.79 14.21
N PRO A 59 -6.13 -3.36 14.26
CA PRO A 59 -5.74 -2.18 15.04
C PRO A 59 -6.11 -0.85 14.38
N PHE A 60 -6.87 -0.88 13.29
CA PHE A 60 -7.30 0.28 12.50
C PHE A 60 -8.77 0.15 12.10
N ASP A 61 -9.41 1.28 11.78
CA ASP A 61 -10.76 1.29 11.22
C ASP A 61 -10.73 0.86 9.76
N PHE A 62 -11.80 0.19 9.31
CA PHE A 62 -11.93 -0.31 7.96
C PHE A 62 -13.26 0.09 7.32
N THR A 63 -13.25 0.40 6.01
CA THR A 63 -14.46 0.60 5.20
C THR A 63 -14.24 0.19 3.75
N ASP A 64 -15.27 -0.37 3.15
CA ASP A 64 -15.40 -0.64 1.71
C ASP A 64 -16.33 0.39 1.02
N GLU A 65 -16.61 1.50 1.70
CA GLU A 65 -17.45 2.56 1.17
C GLU A 65 -16.80 3.22 -0.05
N ASN A 66 -17.40 3.03 -1.20
CA ASN A 66 -16.92 3.52 -2.48
C ASN A 66 -17.84 4.58 -3.12
N ASN A 67 -18.83 5.10 -2.36
CA ASN A 67 -19.68 6.19 -2.81
C ASN A 67 -18.83 7.46 -3.02
N PRO A 68 -18.85 8.07 -4.20
CA PRO A 68 -18.07 9.26 -4.50
C PRO A 68 -18.30 10.43 -3.52
N ALA A 69 -19.51 10.58 -2.99
CA ALA A 69 -19.83 11.62 -2.02
C ALA A 69 -19.10 11.41 -0.69
N VAL A 70 -18.95 10.17 -0.24
CA VAL A 70 -18.20 9.83 0.98
C VAL A 70 -16.69 9.99 0.75
N LEU A 71 -16.19 9.52 -0.37
CA LEU A 71 -14.77 9.66 -0.72
C LEU A 71 -14.33 11.13 -0.78
N SER A 72 -15.16 12.01 -1.30
CA SER A 72 -14.88 13.44 -1.33
C SER A 72 -14.90 14.10 0.06
N GLN A 73 -15.52 13.46 1.05
CA GLN A 73 -15.65 13.94 2.42
C GLN A 73 -14.59 13.34 3.38
N LEU A 74 -13.77 12.40 2.94
CA LEU A 74 -12.75 11.76 3.81
C LEU A 74 -11.86 12.78 4.53
N ARG A 75 -11.49 13.84 3.85
CA ARG A 75 -10.68 14.91 4.42
C ARG A 75 -11.44 15.72 5.48
N ALA A 76 -12.73 15.96 5.27
CA ALA A 76 -13.57 16.72 6.20
C ALA A 76 -13.86 15.96 7.50
N ALA A 77 -13.82 14.63 7.48
CA ALA A 77 -14.12 13.79 8.65
C ALA A 77 -13.14 14.02 9.81
N ASN A 78 -11.87 14.30 9.52
CA ASN A 78 -10.80 14.61 10.48
C ASN A 78 -10.69 13.69 11.72
N ASN A 79 -11.21 12.47 11.60
CA ASN A 79 -11.24 11.48 12.68
C ASN A 79 -9.98 10.64 12.73
N TRP A 80 -9.19 10.65 11.67
CA TRP A 80 -7.98 9.83 11.52
C TRP A 80 -6.74 10.69 11.28
N ASP A 81 -5.61 10.16 11.65
CA ASP A 81 -4.31 10.79 11.43
C ASP A 81 -3.73 10.37 10.06
N VAL A 82 -4.00 9.11 9.65
CA VAL A 82 -3.63 8.56 8.34
C VAL A 82 -4.81 7.77 7.76
N ILE A 83 -5.06 7.92 6.47
CA ILE A 83 -6.01 7.11 5.70
C ILE A 83 -5.23 6.40 4.58
N PHE A 84 -5.28 5.08 4.56
CA PHE A 84 -4.76 4.28 3.46
C PHE A 84 -5.89 3.89 2.53
N VAL A 85 -5.69 4.10 1.23
CA VAL A 85 -6.66 3.74 0.20
C VAL A 85 -6.05 2.69 -0.72
N ASP A 86 -6.65 1.48 -0.75
CA ASP A 86 -6.32 0.45 -1.73
C ASP A 86 -7.12 0.65 -3.01
N THR A 87 -6.47 0.50 -4.15
CA THR A 87 -7.08 0.71 -5.46
C THR A 87 -7.09 -0.56 -6.30
N PRO A 88 -8.10 -0.72 -7.19
CA PRO A 88 -8.12 -1.84 -8.12
C PRO A 88 -6.87 -1.89 -9.01
N GLY A 89 -6.44 -3.11 -9.33
CA GLY A 89 -5.34 -3.34 -10.27
C GLY A 89 -5.73 -3.13 -11.73
N ASN A 90 -7.01 -3.00 -12.01
CA ASN A 90 -7.55 -2.81 -13.35
C ASN A 90 -8.33 -1.48 -13.41
N LEU A 91 -8.03 -0.66 -14.40
CA LEU A 91 -8.70 0.64 -14.59
C LEU A 91 -9.88 0.50 -15.57
N GLU A 92 -10.93 -0.17 -15.15
CA GLU A 92 -12.22 -0.06 -15.82
C GLU A 92 -12.76 1.37 -15.67
N LYS A 93 -13.64 1.78 -16.59
CA LYS A 93 -14.12 3.17 -16.67
C LYS A 93 -14.72 3.67 -15.35
N SER A 94 -15.51 2.84 -14.67
CA SER A 94 -16.12 3.15 -13.37
C SER A 94 -15.11 3.23 -12.22
N ALA A 95 -14.05 2.41 -12.27
CA ALA A 95 -12.94 2.46 -11.32
C ALA A 95 -12.09 3.71 -11.53
N SER A 96 -11.92 4.14 -12.78
CA SER A 96 -11.14 5.33 -13.13
C SER A 96 -11.73 6.62 -12.54
N GLU A 97 -13.05 6.76 -12.52
CA GLU A 97 -13.74 7.92 -11.92
C GLU A 97 -13.54 7.95 -10.40
N ARG A 98 -13.72 6.81 -9.71
CA ARG A 98 -13.52 6.70 -8.27
C ARG A 98 -12.05 6.98 -7.88
N ILE A 99 -11.12 6.40 -8.62
CA ILE A 99 -9.69 6.66 -8.42
C ILE A 99 -9.38 8.14 -8.61
N GLY A 100 -9.97 8.80 -9.62
CA GLY A 100 -9.84 10.23 -9.84
C GLY A 100 -10.22 11.05 -8.60
N LEU A 101 -11.42 10.79 -8.05
CA LEU A 101 -11.92 11.48 -6.87
C LEU A 101 -11.04 11.29 -5.63
N VAL A 102 -10.50 10.08 -5.44
CA VAL A 102 -9.58 9.79 -4.34
C VAL A 102 -8.24 10.48 -4.55
N LEU A 103 -7.69 10.44 -5.76
CA LEU A 103 -6.42 11.09 -6.07
C LEU A 103 -6.50 12.62 -5.88
N ASP A 104 -7.66 13.23 -6.13
CA ASP A 104 -7.88 14.66 -5.87
C ASP A 104 -7.88 14.99 -4.36
N GLN A 105 -8.03 14.00 -3.49
CA GLN A 105 -7.92 14.10 -2.03
C GLN A 105 -6.59 13.56 -1.47
N THR A 106 -5.76 12.95 -2.32
CA THR A 106 -4.54 12.24 -1.91
C THR A 106 -3.41 13.23 -1.60
N ASP A 107 -2.70 12.98 -0.52
CA ASP A 107 -1.48 13.73 -0.16
C ASP A 107 -0.22 13.02 -0.60
N PHE A 108 -0.26 11.69 -0.77
CA PHE A 108 0.90 10.89 -1.11
C PHE A 108 0.49 9.59 -1.81
N VAL A 109 1.27 9.17 -2.80
CA VAL A 109 1.02 7.93 -3.54
C VAL A 109 2.13 6.92 -3.29
N LEU A 110 1.76 5.68 -2.94
CA LEU A 110 2.66 4.52 -2.91
C LEU A 110 2.41 3.64 -4.12
N LEU A 111 3.48 3.31 -4.82
CA LEU A 111 3.46 2.51 -6.05
C LEU A 111 4.24 1.20 -5.83
N PRO A 112 3.62 0.15 -5.29
CA PRO A 112 4.29 -1.13 -5.14
C PRO A 112 4.60 -1.76 -6.50
N MET A 113 5.80 -2.32 -6.67
CA MET A 113 6.20 -3.07 -7.85
C MET A 113 7.06 -4.27 -7.49
N GLU A 114 6.90 -5.37 -8.21
CA GLU A 114 7.80 -6.51 -8.11
C GLU A 114 9.13 -6.20 -8.83
N PRO A 115 10.27 -6.78 -8.40
CA PRO A 115 11.57 -6.62 -9.06
C PRO A 115 11.64 -7.46 -10.34
N GLN A 116 10.79 -7.13 -11.32
CA GLN A 116 10.65 -7.82 -12.60
C GLN A 116 10.53 -6.81 -13.74
N PRO A 117 11.16 -7.05 -14.91
CA PRO A 117 11.07 -6.16 -16.06
C PRO A 117 9.63 -5.85 -16.51
N ALA A 118 8.73 -6.84 -16.40
CA ALA A 118 7.32 -6.69 -16.75
C ALA A 118 6.57 -5.67 -15.86
N SER A 119 7.11 -5.32 -14.69
CA SER A 119 6.49 -4.34 -13.77
C SER A 119 6.77 -2.89 -14.16
N VAL A 120 7.77 -2.62 -15.00
CA VAL A 120 8.21 -1.25 -15.34
C VAL A 120 7.18 -0.50 -16.17
N LYS A 121 6.62 -1.13 -17.22
CA LYS A 121 5.62 -0.48 -18.09
C LYS A 121 4.35 -0.08 -17.32
N PRO A 122 3.70 -0.97 -16.53
CA PRO A 122 2.55 -0.61 -15.72
C PRO A 122 2.86 0.50 -14.71
N LEU A 123 4.02 0.45 -14.05
CA LEU A 123 4.45 1.49 -13.13
C LEU A 123 4.54 2.86 -13.82
N ARG A 124 5.29 2.95 -14.92
CA ARG A 124 5.44 4.20 -15.67
C ARG A 124 4.11 4.75 -16.16
N ARG A 125 3.21 3.86 -16.62
CA ARG A 125 1.88 4.26 -17.03
C ARG A 125 1.09 4.86 -15.86
N SER A 126 1.09 4.23 -14.68
CA SER A 126 0.44 4.78 -13.49
C SER A 126 0.99 6.17 -13.13
N ILE A 127 2.31 6.34 -13.15
CA ILE A 127 2.96 7.62 -12.88
C ILE A 127 2.51 8.68 -13.88
N SER A 128 2.70 8.44 -15.16
CA SER A 128 2.47 9.45 -16.22
C SER A 128 1.00 9.79 -16.46
N THR A 129 0.07 8.85 -16.19
CA THR A 129 -1.36 9.08 -16.47
C THR A 129 -2.16 9.54 -15.25
N LEU A 130 -1.72 9.23 -14.05
CA LEU A 130 -2.52 9.44 -12.84
C LEU A 130 -1.85 10.33 -11.80
N VAL A 131 -0.54 10.17 -11.59
CA VAL A 131 0.18 10.82 -10.49
C VAL A 131 0.76 12.16 -10.93
N GLU A 132 1.60 12.17 -11.98
CA GLU A 132 2.25 13.38 -12.50
C GLU A 132 1.28 14.48 -12.94
N PRO A 133 0.16 14.19 -13.64
CA PRO A 133 -0.78 15.24 -14.04
C PRO A 133 -1.43 15.99 -12.87
N ARG A 134 -1.39 15.38 -11.66
CA ARG A 134 -1.90 15.97 -10.42
C ARG A 134 -0.80 16.58 -9.53
N GLY A 135 0.46 16.47 -9.93
CA GLY A 135 1.60 16.93 -9.13
C GLY A 135 1.72 16.23 -7.77
N LEU A 136 1.20 14.98 -7.65
CA LEU A 136 1.19 14.27 -6.39
C LEU A 136 2.58 13.76 -6.03
N PRO A 137 3.03 13.98 -4.79
CA PRO A 137 4.25 13.33 -4.29
C PRO A 137 4.03 11.81 -4.24
N PHE A 138 5.05 11.06 -4.65
CA PHE A 138 4.97 9.61 -4.67
C PHE A 138 6.31 8.93 -4.38
N ARG A 139 6.23 7.65 -4.01
CA ARG A 139 7.40 6.74 -3.92
C ARG A 139 7.04 5.37 -4.47
N VAL A 140 8.01 4.78 -5.16
CA VAL A 140 7.95 3.37 -5.55
C VAL A 140 8.40 2.51 -4.39
N VAL A 141 7.67 1.42 -4.12
CA VAL A 141 8.03 0.39 -3.12
C VAL A 141 8.34 -0.89 -3.87
N ILE A 142 9.56 -1.42 -3.73
CA ILE A 142 9.84 -2.75 -4.28
C ILE A 142 9.27 -3.80 -3.33
N SER A 143 8.30 -4.56 -3.81
CA SER A 143 7.51 -5.55 -3.06
C SER A 143 7.76 -6.96 -3.57
N ARG A 144 7.37 -7.98 -2.78
CA ARG A 144 7.50 -9.40 -3.10
C ARG A 144 8.92 -9.82 -3.43
N VAL A 145 9.87 -9.29 -2.67
CA VAL A 145 11.28 -9.64 -2.81
C VAL A 145 11.54 -11.00 -2.17
N ARG A 146 11.80 -12.01 -2.98
CA ARG A 146 12.16 -13.34 -2.49
C ARG A 146 13.57 -13.34 -1.90
N ARG A 147 13.85 -14.33 -1.04
CA ARG A 147 15.14 -14.47 -0.35
C ARG A 147 16.23 -15.17 -1.16
N ASP A 148 15.99 -15.39 -2.44
CA ASP A 148 16.98 -15.96 -3.35
C ASP A 148 17.89 -14.85 -3.93
N GLU A 149 19.11 -15.25 -4.29
CA GLU A 149 20.15 -14.35 -4.82
C GLU A 149 19.72 -13.70 -6.14
N ALA A 150 19.00 -14.43 -6.99
CA ALA A 150 18.54 -13.92 -8.27
C ALA A 150 17.51 -12.77 -8.07
N THR A 151 16.61 -12.89 -7.10
CA THR A 151 15.66 -11.83 -6.78
C THR A 151 16.35 -10.64 -6.10
N ALA A 152 17.36 -10.87 -5.28
CA ALA A 152 18.18 -9.81 -4.68
C ALA A 152 18.89 -8.99 -5.76
N SER A 153 19.55 -9.65 -6.73
CA SER A 153 20.20 -8.99 -7.86
C SER A 153 19.23 -8.16 -8.70
N ARG A 154 18.06 -8.72 -9.02
CA ARG A 154 17.02 -8.00 -9.76
C ARG A 154 16.49 -6.79 -9.00
N ARG A 155 16.35 -6.88 -7.67
CA ARG A 155 15.98 -5.74 -6.82
C ARG A 155 16.99 -4.61 -6.97
N ASP A 156 18.28 -4.91 -6.89
CA ASP A 156 19.38 -3.92 -6.97
C ASP A 156 19.46 -3.29 -8.36
N GLU A 157 19.28 -4.09 -9.42
CA GLU A 157 19.13 -3.61 -10.78
C GLU A 157 17.92 -2.68 -10.94
N MET A 158 16.81 -3.00 -10.28
CA MET A 158 15.60 -2.18 -10.33
C MET A 158 15.82 -0.84 -9.62
N TYR A 159 16.42 -0.82 -8.44
CA TYR A 159 16.80 0.43 -7.76
C TYR A 159 17.71 1.29 -8.63
N SER A 160 18.72 0.69 -9.27
CA SER A 160 19.59 1.40 -10.21
C SER A 160 18.83 1.98 -11.40
N SER A 161 17.85 1.25 -11.92
CA SER A 161 17.00 1.69 -13.04
C SER A 161 16.07 2.84 -12.65
N LEU A 162 15.47 2.78 -11.46
CA LEU A 162 14.63 3.85 -10.92
C LEU A 162 15.45 5.12 -10.68
N ALA A 163 16.65 4.99 -10.09
CA ALA A 163 17.56 6.12 -9.87
C ALA A 163 18.00 6.78 -11.17
N LYS A 164 18.38 6.01 -12.20
CA LYS A 164 18.73 6.52 -13.54
C LYS A 164 17.56 7.23 -14.21
N ALA A 165 16.34 6.80 -13.94
CA ALA A 165 15.13 7.42 -14.49
C ALA A 165 14.61 8.59 -13.64
N ALA A 166 15.31 8.96 -12.58
CA ALA A 166 14.88 9.95 -11.58
C ALA A 166 13.48 9.68 -10.99
N ILE A 167 13.09 8.41 -10.90
CA ILE A 167 11.84 7.98 -10.29
C ILE A 167 12.10 7.78 -8.78
N PRO A 168 11.42 8.51 -7.89
CA PRO A 168 11.65 8.41 -6.45
C PRO A 168 11.13 7.08 -5.90
N PHE A 169 11.91 6.45 -5.01
CA PHE A 169 11.58 5.16 -4.41
C PHE A 169 11.93 5.14 -2.91
N LEU A 170 11.37 4.16 -2.20
CA LEU A 170 11.75 3.84 -0.83
C LEU A 170 12.90 2.83 -0.83
N ALA A 171 13.86 3.04 0.05
CA ALA A 171 15.02 2.15 0.20
C ALA A 171 14.64 0.81 0.85
N THR A 172 13.58 0.82 1.66
CA THR A 172 13.07 -0.36 2.35
C THR A 172 12.22 -1.22 1.42
N PRO A 173 12.65 -2.42 1.02
CA PRO A 173 11.82 -3.35 0.25
C PRO A 173 10.86 -4.12 1.18
N VAL A 174 9.73 -4.56 0.64
CA VAL A 174 8.85 -5.54 1.29
C VAL A 174 9.17 -6.93 0.76
N ARG A 175 9.68 -7.79 1.63
CA ARG A 175 10.02 -9.17 1.27
C ARG A 175 8.79 -10.06 1.17
N GLU A 176 8.91 -11.14 0.40
CA GLU A 176 7.87 -12.15 0.30
C GLU A 176 7.99 -13.15 1.46
N TYR A 177 6.91 -13.30 2.23
CA TYR A 177 6.78 -14.28 3.30
C TYR A 177 5.50 -15.07 3.14
N ILE A 178 5.53 -16.35 3.50
CA ILE A 178 4.33 -17.21 3.51
C ILE A 178 3.24 -16.60 4.39
N ALA A 179 3.61 -16.01 5.54
CA ALA A 179 2.68 -15.33 6.44
C ALA A 179 1.85 -14.24 5.75
N HIS A 180 2.39 -13.54 4.75
CA HIS A 180 1.62 -12.55 3.99
C HIS A 180 0.59 -13.20 3.05
N SER A 181 0.90 -14.37 2.52
CA SER A 181 -0.02 -15.12 1.66
C SER A 181 -1.14 -15.77 2.48
N ASP A 182 -0.82 -16.25 3.68
CA ASP A 182 -1.77 -16.91 4.56
C ASP A 182 -2.69 -15.92 5.28
N ALA A 183 -2.22 -14.69 5.46
CA ALA A 183 -2.88 -13.65 6.27
C ALA A 183 -4.32 -13.35 5.81
N GLN A 184 -4.61 -13.37 4.52
CA GLN A 184 -5.98 -13.21 4.01
C GLN A 184 -6.92 -14.33 4.50
N GLY A 185 -6.42 -15.57 4.57
CA GLY A 185 -7.18 -16.74 5.03
C GLY A 185 -7.23 -16.85 6.57
N THR A 186 -6.36 -16.15 7.28
CA THR A 186 -6.32 -16.14 8.76
C THR A 186 -6.87 -14.87 9.38
N GLY A 187 -7.05 -13.81 8.62
CA GLY A 187 -7.46 -12.50 9.13
C GLY A 187 -6.33 -11.72 9.83
N ASP A 188 -5.13 -12.28 9.89
CA ASP A 188 -3.99 -11.68 10.59
C ASP A 188 -3.37 -10.51 9.81
N VAL A 189 -2.74 -9.61 10.55
CA VAL A 189 -1.83 -8.58 10.02
C VAL A 189 -0.47 -8.72 10.70
N VAL A 190 0.57 -8.06 10.21
CA VAL A 190 1.95 -8.25 10.74
C VAL A 190 2.07 -8.08 12.25
N THR A 191 1.21 -7.28 12.87
CA THR A 191 1.20 -7.06 14.32
C THR A 191 0.54 -8.19 15.10
N THR A 192 -0.24 -9.06 14.45
CA THR A 192 -0.92 -10.21 15.05
C THR A 192 -0.34 -11.56 14.61
N TYR A 193 0.61 -11.59 13.68
CA TYR A 193 1.23 -12.83 13.22
C TYR A 193 1.79 -13.65 14.38
N PRO A 194 1.68 -15.00 14.33
CA PRO A 194 2.36 -15.88 15.27
C PRO A 194 3.86 -15.57 15.32
N GLN A 195 4.41 -15.51 16.52
CA GLN A 195 5.82 -15.12 16.70
C GLN A 195 6.77 -16.22 16.24
N THR A 196 7.41 -16.00 15.11
CA THR A 196 8.48 -16.82 14.54
C THR A 196 9.61 -15.92 14.04
N ARG A 197 10.78 -16.49 13.78
CA ARG A 197 11.88 -15.71 13.17
C ARG A 197 11.47 -15.06 11.84
N GLN A 198 10.64 -15.74 11.05
CA GLN A 198 10.20 -15.21 9.74
C GLN A 198 9.20 -14.07 9.89
N THR A 199 8.23 -14.22 10.78
CA THR A 199 7.23 -13.19 11.04
C THR A 199 7.84 -11.97 11.72
N SER A 200 8.84 -12.14 12.60
CA SER A 200 9.61 -11.00 13.15
C SER A 200 10.28 -10.18 12.05
N LEU A 201 10.88 -10.82 11.06
CA LEU A 201 11.47 -10.12 9.92
C LEU A 201 10.42 -9.47 9.01
N ALA A 202 9.23 -10.06 8.90
CA ALA A 202 8.11 -9.45 8.17
C ALA A 202 7.61 -8.17 8.86
N ILE A 203 7.50 -8.20 10.19
CA ILE A 203 7.17 -7.02 11.00
C ILE A 203 8.24 -5.93 10.84
N ASP A 204 9.52 -6.29 10.86
CA ASP A 204 10.62 -5.34 10.74
C ASP A 204 10.65 -4.64 9.38
N ASP A 205 10.26 -5.32 8.29
CA ASP A 205 10.12 -4.68 6.98
C ASP A 205 9.09 -3.55 7.03
N PHE A 206 7.92 -3.80 7.58
CA PHE A 206 6.86 -2.80 7.66
C PHE A 206 7.14 -1.68 8.68
N LYS A 207 7.80 -1.98 9.80
CA LYS A 207 8.28 -0.96 10.74
C LYS A 207 9.31 -0.03 10.09
N SER A 208 10.27 -0.60 9.37
CA SER A 208 11.28 0.17 8.65
C SER A 208 10.65 1.03 7.57
N LEU A 209 9.69 0.47 6.82
CA LEU A 209 8.95 1.19 5.79
C LEU A 209 8.13 2.36 6.37
N ALA A 210 7.43 2.13 7.49
CA ALA A 210 6.67 3.18 8.19
C ALA A 210 7.58 4.30 8.69
N LEU A 211 8.75 3.95 9.23
CA LEU A 211 9.74 4.91 9.71
C LEU A 211 10.29 5.77 8.54
N GLU A 212 10.62 5.13 7.41
CA GLU A 212 11.10 5.83 6.21
C GLU A 212 10.04 6.80 5.67
N LEU A 213 8.77 6.38 5.60
CA LEU A 213 7.65 7.23 5.19
C LEU A 213 7.45 8.41 6.13
N ASN A 214 7.44 8.18 7.44
CA ASN A 214 7.30 9.26 8.43
C ASN A 214 8.45 10.27 8.33
N SER A 215 9.67 9.81 8.06
CA SER A 215 10.82 10.69 7.84
C SER A 215 10.65 11.58 6.60
N ILE A 216 10.17 11.00 5.48
CA ILE A 216 9.86 11.75 4.25
C ILE A 216 8.78 12.80 4.54
N TRP A 217 7.69 12.39 5.18
CA TRP A 217 6.57 13.29 5.48
C TRP A 217 6.90 14.41 6.45
N ALA A 218 7.83 14.18 7.37
CA ALA A 218 8.33 15.23 8.26
C ALA A 218 9.09 16.30 7.49
N ASN A 219 9.90 15.90 6.50
CA ASN A 219 10.68 16.80 5.67
C ASN A 219 9.85 17.58 4.63
N GLU A 220 8.68 17.08 4.22
CA GLU A 220 7.76 17.78 3.31
C GLU A 220 6.97 18.93 3.98
N ARG A 221 7.00 19.04 5.31
CA ARG A 221 6.30 20.10 6.07
C ARG A 221 7.11 21.37 6.23
N HIS A 222 8.33 21.40 5.73
CA HIS A 222 9.24 22.53 5.76
C HIS A 222 9.48 23.08 4.35
#